data_c67dac06995dceec74c4d020b6740803
#
_entry.id   c67dac06995dceec74c4d020b6740803
#
_cell.length_a   1.000
_cell.length_b   1.000
_cell.length_c   1.000
_cell.angle_alpha   90.00
_cell.angle_beta   90.00
_cell.angle_gamma   90.00
#
_symmetry.space_group_name_H-M   'P 1'
#
loop_
_entity.id
_entity.type
_entity.pdbx_description
1 polymer ?
#
loop_
_entity_poly.entity_id
_entity_poly.type
_entity_poly.pdbx_seq_one_letter_code
_entity_poly.pdbx_strand_id
1 'polypeptide(L)'
;MKPISKLLMLVFLLSSVHIQVDTAIARWKFSFAIAAYAADLPTIKQRGYLIVAVKDNLRPLSFRDASGKLQGFEIDLARRVAQDILGKADAVKFQPVANRDRFAVVLDNQVDLVIANVTVTEPRARLVDFSFPYYWDGTAIVTKDPSAQRLSDFANRRIAVVDGSSTIPTVRYLLPSARLIGVNSYTQAYSFLEANTADAFAADASVLTGWIQEYPQYRLLPTLLSAEPIAVVMPKGLQYNALRQLVNAAIARYTAQGWLQQRAAYWGLPINPTRIPSKE
;
A
#
# COMPACT_ATOMS: atom_id res chain seq x y z
N MET A 1 93.42 -46.77 -30.38
CA MET A 1 93.56 -47.17 -28.99
C MET A 1 92.82 -46.12 -28.18
N LYS A 2 91.77 -46.50 -27.40
CA LYS A 2 90.77 -45.63 -26.82
C LYS A 2 91.26 -44.86 -25.62
N PRO A 3 90.77 -43.63 -25.38
CA PRO A 3 90.79 -43.03 -24.09
C PRO A 3 89.37 -42.99 -23.42
N ILE A 4 89.41 -43.09 -22.20
CA ILE A 4 88.57 -43.21 -21.09
C ILE A 4 87.65 -41.99 -20.93
N SER A 5 86.32 -42.31 -20.80
CA SER A 5 85.26 -41.39 -20.47
C SER A 5 85.34 -40.96 -18.98
N LYS A 6 85.32 -39.63 -18.75
CA LYS A 6 85.13 -39.05 -17.43
C LYS A 6 83.68 -38.81 -17.19
N LEU A 7 83.10 -39.55 -16.25
CA LEU A 7 81.73 -39.40 -15.73
C LEU A 7 81.70 -38.20 -14.78
N LEU A 8 81.00 -37.16 -15.19
CA LEU A 8 80.70 -35.96 -14.37
C LEU A 8 79.42 -36.25 -13.62
N MET A 9 79.51 -36.39 -12.31
CA MET A 9 78.40 -36.56 -11.42
C MET A 9 77.82 -35.16 -11.11
N LEU A 10 76.70 -34.84 -11.71
CA LEU A 10 75.94 -33.59 -11.44
C LEU A 10 75.00 -33.85 -10.28
N VAL A 11 75.32 -33.30 -9.12
CA VAL A 11 74.48 -33.32 -7.94
C VAL A 11 73.39 -32.27 -8.13
N PHE A 12 72.13 -32.71 -8.41
CA PHE A 12 70.98 -31.81 -8.41
C PHE A 12 70.58 -31.56 -6.95
N LEU A 13 70.82 -30.34 -6.49
CA LEU A 13 70.21 -29.78 -5.28
C LEU A 13 68.72 -29.49 -5.59
N LEU A 14 67.85 -30.35 -5.19
CA LEU A 14 66.39 -30.09 -5.15
C LEU A 14 66.12 -29.13 -4.00
N SER A 15 66.12 -27.82 -4.32
CA SER A 15 65.50 -26.81 -3.47
C SER A 15 63.98 -26.98 -3.53
N SER A 16 63.40 -27.58 -2.50
CA SER A 16 61.96 -27.64 -2.28
C SER A 16 61.43 -26.22 -2.01
N VAL A 17 60.97 -25.57 -3.07
CA VAL A 17 60.16 -24.35 -2.93
C VAL A 17 58.81 -24.80 -2.37
N HIS A 18 58.59 -24.59 -1.09
CA HIS A 18 57.29 -24.68 -0.47
C HIS A 18 56.50 -23.46 -0.97
N ILE A 19 55.70 -23.64 -2.01
CA ILE A 19 54.66 -22.72 -2.34
C ILE A 19 53.60 -22.85 -1.25
N GLN A 20 53.65 -21.97 -0.27
CA GLN A 20 52.48 -21.75 0.62
C GLN A 20 51.40 -21.14 -0.26
N VAL A 21 50.48 -21.98 -0.69
CA VAL A 21 49.22 -21.56 -1.22
C VAL A 21 48.43 -21.00 -0.03
N ASP A 22 48.60 -19.72 0.22
CA ASP A 22 47.68 -18.96 1.07
C ASP A 22 46.26 -19.12 0.45
N THR A 23 45.51 -20.09 0.97
CA THR A 23 44.08 -20.20 0.75
C THR A 23 43.39 -19.07 1.51
N ALA A 24 43.68 -17.85 1.13
CA ALA A 24 42.76 -16.74 1.33
C ALA A 24 41.55 -17.03 0.43
N ILE A 25 40.77 -18.03 0.85
CA ILE A 25 39.37 -18.13 0.42
C ILE A 25 38.77 -16.84 0.95
N ALA A 26 38.82 -15.81 0.11
CA ALA A 26 38.00 -14.65 0.28
C ALA A 26 36.58 -15.19 0.41
N ARG A 27 36.09 -15.26 1.65
CA ARG A 27 34.67 -15.42 1.95
C ARG A 27 34.00 -14.18 1.39
N TRP A 28 33.75 -14.20 0.11
CA TRP A 28 32.77 -13.35 -0.50
C TRP A 28 31.46 -13.73 0.19
N LYS A 29 31.15 -13.01 1.23
CA LYS A 29 29.79 -12.91 1.71
C LYS A 29 29.02 -12.28 0.56
N PHE A 30 28.55 -13.11 -0.35
CA PHE A 30 27.42 -12.76 -1.17
C PHE A 30 26.27 -12.57 -0.18
N SER A 31 26.18 -11.35 0.32
CA SER A 31 24.96 -10.86 0.92
C SER A 31 24.00 -10.75 -0.27
N PHE A 32 23.38 -11.87 -0.61
CA PHE A 32 22.15 -11.79 -1.41
C PHE A 32 21.24 -10.90 -0.57
N ALA A 33 21.15 -9.64 -0.93
CA ALA A 33 19.98 -8.86 -0.59
C ALA A 33 18.85 -9.67 -1.22
N ILE A 34 18.18 -10.51 -0.41
CA ILE A 34 16.96 -11.19 -0.82
C ILE A 34 16.05 -10.03 -1.14
N ALA A 35 15.89 -9.74 -2.44
CA ALA A 35 14.86 -8.81 -2.87
C ALA A 35 13.58 -9.28 -2.18
N ALA A 36 12.93 -8.37 -1.48
CA ALA A 36 11.72 -8.71 -0.75
C ALA A 36 10.63 -8.96 -1.80
N TYR A 37 10.44 -10.22 -2.14
CA TYR A 37 9.38 -10.66 -3.05
C TYR A 37 8.16 -11.06 -2.22
N ALA A 38 6.96 -10.81 -2.79
CA ALA A 38 5.74 -11.42 -2.28
C ALA A 38 5.95 -12.93 -2.19
N ALA A 39 5.68 -13.47 -1.02
CA ALA A 39 6.01 -14.85 -0.72
C ALA A 39 4.76 -15.68 -0.44
N ASP A 40 4.84 -16.97 -0.68
CA ASP A 40 3.86 -17.90 -0.16
C ASP A 40 3.91 -17.95 1.39
N LEU A 41 2.89 -18.48 1.99
CA LEU A 41 2.76 -18.50 3.45
C LEU A 41 3.93 -19.22 4.17
N PRO A 42 4.45 -20.36 3.68
CA PRO A 42 5.64 -20.99 4.26
C PRO A 42 6.85 -20.07 4.28
N THR A 43 7.13 -19.38 3.18
CA THR A 43 8.24 -18.42 3.05
C THR A 43 8.05 -17.21 3.99
N ILE A 44 6.82 -16.69 4.11
CA ILE A 44 6.50 -15.61 5.07
C ILE A 44 6.78 -16.07 6.50
N LYS A 45 6.34 -17.27 6.88
CA LYS A 45 6.59 -17.84 8.22
C LYS A 45 8.07 -18.05 8.49
N GLN A 46 8.82 -18.56 7.51
CA GLN A 46 10.27 -18.75 7.62
C GLN A 46 11.00 -17.41 7.75
N ARG A 47 10.59 -16.40 6.98
CA ARG A 47 11.13 -15.04 7.03
C ARG A 47 10.79 -14.33 8.35
N GLY A 48 9.69 -14.68 8.98
CA GLY A 48 9.25 -14.19 10.28
C GLY A 48 8.61 -12.79 10.28
N TYR A 49 8.28 -12.23 9.12
CA TYR A 49 7.57 -10.95 9.00
C TYR A 49 6.77 -10.84 7.71
N LEU A 50 5.72 -10.02 7.72
CA LEU A 50 4.98 -9.58 6.53
C LEU A 50 5.61 -8.34 5.92
N ILE A 51 5.54 -8.20 4.59
CA ILE A 51 5.84 -6.96 3.88
C ILE A 51 4.50 -6.38 3.41
N VAL A 52 4.16 -5.22 3.95
CA VAL A 52 2.86 -4.60 3.70
C VAL A 52 3.05 -3.21 3.10
N ALA A 53 2.54 -3.00 1.87
CA ALA A 53 2.47 -1.68 1.29
C ALA A 53 1.34 -0.88 1.95
N VAL A 54 1.67 0.35 2.36
CA VAL A 54 0.76 1.27 3.06
C VAL A 54 0.91 2.69 2.53
N LYS A 55 -0.07 3.54 2.80
CA LYS A 55 0.13 4.99 2.67
C LYS A 55 0.95 5.49 3.86
N ASP A 56 1.59 6.64 3.72
CA ASP A 56 2.29 7.28 4.83
C ASP A 56 1.91 8.75 5.03
N ASN A 57 0.94 9.22 4.23
CA ASN A 57 0.46 10.59 4.19
C ASN A 57 -1.08 10.69 4.09
N LEU A 58 -1.80 9.68 4.58
CA LEU A 58 -3.24 9.57 4.46
C LEU A 58 -3.91 9.42 5.84
N ARG A 59 -4.04 10.54 6.56
CA ARG A 59 -4.79 10.60 7.82
C ARG A 59 -6.30 10.41 7.56
N PRO A 60 -7.03 9.68 8.39
CA PRO A 60 -6.60 8.91 9.58
C PRO A 60 -6.27 7.45 9.27
N LEU A 61 -6.24 7.04 7.99
CA LEU A 61 -6.05 5.65 7.56
C LEU A 61 -4.62 5.16 7.80
N SER A 62 -3.63 5.85 7.21
CA SER A 62 -2.22 5.48 7.33
C SER A 62 -1.33 6.71 7.08
N PHE A 63 -0.65 7.19 8.11
CA PHE A 63 0.14 8.41 8.08
C PHE A 63 1.31 8.37 9.06
N ARG A 64 2.25 9.30 8.90
CA ARG A 64 3.33 9.51 9.87
C ARG A 64 2.92 10.56 10.90
N ASP A 65 3.21 10.27 12.17
CA ASP A 65 3.12 11.28 13.24
C ASP A 65 4.31 12.24 13.23
N ALA A 66 4.34 13.19 14.17
CA ALA A 66 5.41 14.16 14.28
C ALA A 66 6.79 13.55 14.55
N SER A 67 6.86 12.31 15.05
CA SER A 67 8.10 11.56 15.25
C SER A 67 8.52 10.75 13.99
N GLY A 68 7.71 10.77 12.93
CA GLY A 68 7.90 10.00 11.72
C GLY A 68 7.39 8.55 11.79
N LYS A 69 6.77 8.14 12.91
CA LYS A 69 6.24 6.80 13.11
C LYS A 69 4.93 6.62 12.36
N LEU A 70 4.81 5.49 11.64
CA LEU A 70 3.57 5.11 10.96
C LEU A 70 2.48 4.72 11.97
N GLN A 71 1.30 5.32 11.80
CA GLN A 71 0.10 5.06 12.58
C GLN A 71 -1.17 5.26 11.72
N GLY A 72 -2.33 4.86 12.24
CA GLY A 72 -3.62 4.96 11.58
C GLY A 72 -4.37 3.64 11.57
N PHE A 73 -5.61 3.68 11.10
CA PHE A 73 -6.51 2.53 11.06
C PHE A 73 -5.91 1.34 10.29
N GLU A 74 -5.32 1.58 9.13
CA GLU A 74 -4.73 0.54 8.27
C GLU A 74 -3.41 0.01 8.83
N ILE A 75 -2.66 0.82 9.57
CA ILE A 75 -1.44 0.38 10.27
C ILE A 75 -1.81 -0.57 11.41
N ASP A 76 -2.88 -0.27 12.16
CA ASP A 76 -3.38 -1.14 13.22
C ASP A 76 -3.90 -2.45 12.64
N LEU A 77 -4.61 -2.40 11.52
CA LEU A 77 -5.06 -3.58 10.79
C LEU A 77 -3.88 -4.47 10.37
N ALA A 78 -2.86 -3.88 9.75
CA ALA A 78 -1.68 -4.63 9.28
C ALA A 78 -0.95 -5.32 10.45
N ARG A 79 -0.79 -4.61 11.59
CA ARG A 79 -0.19 -5.19 12.80
C ARG A 79 -1.02 -6.34 13.37
N ARG A 80 -2.35 -6.20 13.36
CA ARG A 80 -3.23 -7.26 13.85
C ARG A 80 -3.19 -8.49 12.95
N VAL A 81 -3.13 -8.30 11.64
CA VAL A 81 -2.95 -9.40 10.67
C VAL A 81 -1.60 -10.09 10.90
N ALA A 82 -0.52 -9.34 11.12
CA ALA A 82 0.78 -9.92 11.47
C ALA A 82 0.75 -10.71 12.78
N GLN A 83 0.06 -10.20 13.81
CA GLN A 83 -0.16 -10.91 15.07
C GLN A 83 -0.87 -12.25 14.86
N ASP A 84 -1.88 -12.31 14.02
CA ASP A 84 -2.63 -13.53 13.76
C ASP A 84 -1.86 -14.56 12.93
N ILE A 85 -1.05 -14.12 11.96
CA ILE A 85 -0.30 -15.00 11.06
C ILE A 85 1.02 -15.46 11.67
N LEU A 86 1.71 -14.56 12.41
CA LEU A 86 3.09 -14.74 12.87
C LEU A 86 3.25 -14.71 14.41
N GLY A 87 2.16 -14.48 15.14
CA GLY A 87 2.18 -14.42 16.61
C GLY A 87 2.74 -13.12 17.20
N LYS A 88 3.12 -12.13 16.37
CA LYS A 88 3.69 -10.85 16.82
C LYS A 88 3.18 -9.70 15.98
N ALA A 89 2.65 -8.65 16.62
CA ALA A 89 2.10 -7.47 15.94
C ALA A 89 3.16 -6.62 15.23
N ASP A 90 4.39 -6.66 15.69
CA ASP A 90 5.54 -5.96 15.12
C ASP A 90 6.26 -6.75 14.01
N ALA A 91 5.84 -8.00 13.75
CA ALA A 91 6.34 -8.81 12.65
C ALA A 91 5.83 -8.31 11.29
N VAL A 92 5.98 -7.02 11.02
CA VAL A 92 5.56 -6.36 9.78
C VAL A 92 6.58 -5.31 9.37
N LYS A 93 6.97 -5.34 8.09
CA LYS A 93 7.74 -4.28 7.44
C LYS A 93 6.81 -3.47 6.54
N PHE A 94 6.71 -2.19 6.82
CA PHE A 94 5.90 -1.28 6.04
C PHE A 94 6.69 -0.72 4.87
N GLN A 95 6.08 -0.74 3.68
CA GLN A 95 6.59 -0.12 2.47
C GLN A 95 5.63 1.00 2.05
N PRO A 96 6.00 2.28 2.18
CA PRO A 96 5.20 3.38 1.68
C PRO A 96 4.99 3.30 0.17
N VAL A 97 3.77 3.61 -0.29
CA VAL A 97 3.40 3.50 -1.70
C VAL A 97 2.52 4.67 -2.15
N ALA A 98 2.77 5.21 -3.35
CA ALA A 98 1.88 6.18 -3.98
C ALA A 98 0.61 5.51 -4.54
N ASN A 99 -0.45 6.28 -4.76
CA ASN A 99 -1.72 5.73 -5.26
C ASN A 99 -1.57 4.96 -6.57
N ARG A 100 -0.78 5.48 -7.51
CA ARG A 100 -0.54 4.88 -8.82
C ARG A 100 0.24 3.57 -8.76
N ASP A 101 1.06 3.38 -7.73
CA ASP A 101 2.03 2.28 -7.65
C ASP A 101 1.48 1.08 -6.84
N ARG A 102 0.29 1.21 -6.19
CA ARG A 102 -0.29 0.18 -5.31
C ARG A 102 -0.47 -1.19 -5.97
N PHE A 103 -0.77 -1.23 -7.28
CA PHE A 103 -0.92 -2.48 -8.01
C PHE A 103 0.41 -3.01 -8.54
N ALA A 104 1.30 -2.13 -9.00
CA ALA A 104 2.61 -2.51 -9.51
C ALA A 104 3.41 -3.28 -8.45
N VAL A 105 3.47 -2.79 -7.20
CA VAL A 105 4.22 -3.46 -6.12
C VAL A 105 3.70 -4.87 -5.79
N VAL A 106 2.41 -5.14 -6.02
CA VAL A 106 1.82 -6.49 -5.87
C VAL A 106 2.16 -7.35 -7.07
N LEU A 107 1.96 -6.83 -8.29
CA LEU A 107 2.18 -7.57 -9.53
C LEU A 107 3.66 -7.93 -9.72
N ASP A 108 4.56 -7.05 -9.26
CA ASP A 108 6.00 -7.25 -9.26
C ASP A 108 6.48 -8.08 -8.06
N ASN A 109 5.57 -8.61 -7.25
CA ASN A 109 5.85 -9.40 -6.05
C ASN A 109 6.77 -8.70 -5.02
N GLN A 110 6.74 -7.37 -4.93
CA GLN A 110 7.57 -6.61 -3.99
C GLN A 110 7.00 -6.63 -2.57
N VAL A 111 5.71 -6.92 -2.40
CA VAL A 111 5.00 -6.93 -1.11
C VAL A 111 4.06 -8.14 -1.02
N ASP A 112 3.80 -8.61 0.19
CA ASP A 112 2.84 -9.69 0.43
C ASP A 112 1.40 -9.18 0.41
N LEU A 113 1.17 -8.00 0.95
CA LEU A 113 -0.14 -7.36 1.08
C LEU A 113 -0.06 -5.88 0.73
N VAL A 114 -1.16 -5.33 0.20
CA VAL A 114 -1.38 -3.88 0.17
C VAL A 114 -2.58 -3.54 1.03
N ILE A 115 -2.37 -2.68 2.03
CA ILE A 115 -3.41 -2.12 2.90
C ILE A 115 -3.25 -0.60 2.80
N ALA A 116 -3.86 -0.01 1.76
CA ALA A 116 -3.55 1.35 1.32
C ALA A 116 -4.76 2.02 0.64
N ASN A 117 -5.92 1.95 1.27
CA ASN A 117 -7.18 2.51 0.77
C ASN A 117 -7.50 2.05 -0.66
N VAL A 118 -7.61 0.75 -0.87
CA VAL A 118 -7.88 0.19 -2.19
C VAL A 118 -9.32 -0.28 -2.30
N THR A 119 -10.11 0.47 -3.06
CA THR A 119 -11.48 0.10 -3.42
C THR A 119 -11.48 -1.15 -4.30
N VAL A 120 -12.36 -2.09 -3.99
CA VAL A 120 -12.63 -3.26 -4.81
C VAL A 120 -13.42 -2.84 -6.03
N THR A 121 -12.90 -3.09 -7.22
CA THR A 121 -13.59 -2.90 -8.50
C THR A 121 -13.35 -4.10 -9.40
N GLU A 122 -14.29 -4.37 -10.31
CA GLU A 122 -14.16 -5.49 -11.25
C GLU A 122 -12.86 -5.45 -12.08
N PRO A 123 -12.44 -4.32 -12.69
CA PRO A 123 -11.16 -4.26 -13.40
C PRO A 123 -9.96 -4.61 -12.53
N ARG A 124 -9.94 -4.12 -11.27
CA ARG A 124 -8.86 -4.42 -10.31
C ARG A 124 -8.86 -5.88 -9.89
N ALA A 125 -10.05 -6.48 -9.66
CA ALA A 125 -10.19 -7.88 -9.30
C ALA A 125 -9.75 -8.85 -10.41
N ARG A 126 -9.61 -8.39 -11.66
CA ARG A 126 -8.99 -9.17 -12.73
C ARG A 126 -7.47 -9.28 -12.60
N LEU A 127 -6.83 -8.31 -11.96
CA LEU A 127 -5.37 -8.22 -11.83
C LEU A 127 -4.84 -8.83 -10.53
N VAL A 128 -5.57 -8.63 -9.43
CA VAL A 128 -5.16 -8.98 -8.07
C VAL A 128 -6.27 -9.70 -7.32
N ASP A 129 -5.95 -10.35 -6.20
CA ASP A 129 -6.94 -10.87 -5.27
C ASP A 129 -7.25 -9.85 -4.17
N PHE A 130 -8.49 -9.86 -3.69
CA PHE A 130 -8.97 -9.03 -2.60
C PHE A 130 -9.40 -9.89 -1.42
N SER A 131 -9.23 -9.38 -0.20
CA SER A 131 -9.87 -9.92 0.99
C SER A 131 -11.36 -9.59 1.04
N PHE A 132 -12.06 -10.10 2.05
CA PHE A 132 -13.30 -9.48 2.51
C PHE A 132 -13.04 -8.00 2.85
N PRO A 133 -14.04 -7.10 2.66
CA PRO A 133 -13.87 -5.70 3.00
C PRO A 133 -13.56 -5.51 4.49
N TYR A 134 -12.56 -4.68 4.78
CA TYR A 134 -12.28 -4.25 6.15
C TYR A 134 -12.95 -2.93 6.50
N TYR A 135 -13.40 -2.18 5.49
CA TYR A 135 -14.09 -0.91 5.64
C TYR A 135 -15.01 -0.66 4.43
N TRP A 136 -16.10 0.05 4.66
CA TRP A 136 -16.95 0.57 3.60
C TRP A 136 -16.77 2.07 3.53
N ASP A 137 -16.32 2.56 2.40
CA ASP A 137 -16.10 3.97 2.13
C ASP A 137 -17.11 4.48 1.09
N GLY A 138 -16.96 5.71 0.68
CA GLY A 138 -17.76 6.29 -0.38
C GLY A 138 -17.08 7.54 -0.94
N THR A 139 -17.40 7.89 -2.17
CA THR A 139 -16.96 9.14 -2.77
C THR A 139 -17.69 10.32 -2.10
N ALA A 140 -16.93 11.35 -1.74
CA ALA A 140 -17.43 12.60 -1.20
C ALA A 140 -16.75 13.81 -1.87
N ILE A 141 -17.21 15.01 -1.57
CA ILE A 141 -16.67 16.26 -2.12
C ILE A 141 -16.39 17.25 -0.98
N VAL A 142 -15.22 17.89 -1.01
CA VAL A 142 -14.89 19.06 -0.19
C VAL A 142 -14.75 20.31 -1.03
N THR A 143 -15.11 21.44 -0.46
CA THR A 143 -15.00 22.78 -1.07
C THR A 143 -14.82 23.86 -0.02
N LYS A 144 -14.28 25.00 -0.40
CA LYS A 144 -14.30 26.25 0.40
C LYS A 144 -15.56 27.08 0.18
N ASP A 145 -16.30 26.83 -0.90
CA ASP A 145 -17.48 27.62 -1.25
C ASP A 145 -18.63 27.37 -0.24
N PRO A 146 -18.98 28.35 0.60
CA PRO A 146 -20.04 28.15 1.59
C PRO A 146 -21.44 28.05 0.98
N SER A 147 -21.61 28.49 -0.26
CA SER A 147 -22.89 28.46 -0.96
C SER A 147 -23.20 27.10 -1.59
N ALA A 148 -22.19 26.28 -1.88
CA ALA A 148 -22.38 24.97 -2.49
C ALA A 148 -22.88 23.96 -1.43
N GLN A 149 -24.16 23.62 -1.46
CA GLN A 149 -24.84 22.75 -0.47
C GLN A 149 -25.23 21.40 -1.04
N ARG A 150 -25.44 21.33 -2.34
CA ARG A 150 -25.95 20.16 -3.06
C ARG A 150 -25.01 19.74 -4.16
N LEU A 151 -25.13 18.50 -4.58
CA LEU A 151 -24.34 17.95 -5.68
C LEU A 151 -24.49 18.78 -6.98
N SER A 152 -25.71 19.24 -7.27
CA SER A 152 -26.02 20.06 -8.44
C SER A 152 -25.22 21.37 -8.51
N ASP A 153 -24.78 21.90 -7.37
CA ASP A 153 -24.06 23.18 -7.30
C ASP A 153 -22.62 23.04 -7.88
N PHE A 154 -22.20 21.78 -8.13
CA PHE A 154 -20.94 21.46 -8.79
C PHE A 154 -21.05 21.21 -10.30
N ALA A 155 -22.24 21.36 -10.89
CA ALA A 155 -22.43 21.35 -12.35
C ALA A 155 -21.53 22.42 -12.98
N ASN A 156 -20.78 22.04 -14.03
CA ASN A 156 -19.81 22.89 -14.74
C ASN A 156 -18.63 23.41 -13.89
N ARG A 157 -18.51 23.00 -12.61
CA ARG A 157 -17.38 23.36 -11.74
C ARG A 157 -16.16 22.49 -12.06
N ARG A 158 -14.99 23.00 -11.68
CA ARG A 158 -13.72 22.30 -11.77
C ARG A 158 -13.52 21.46 -10.51
N ILE A 159 -13.47 20.14 -10.67
CA ILE A 159 -13.33 19.20 -9.55
C ILE A 159 -12.01 18.47 -9.68
N ALA A 160 -11.09 18.66 -8.73
CA ALA A 160 -9.88 17.88 -8.65
C ALA A 160 -10.21 16.44 -8.27
N VAL A 161 -9.51 15.47 -8.87
CA VAL A 161 -9.60 14.03 -8.58
C VAL A 161 -8.21 13.41 -8.68
N VAL A 162 -7.88 12.48 -7.81
CA VAL A 162 -6.58 11.80 -7.90
C VAL A 162 -6.58 10.82 -9.08
N ASP A 163 -5.55 10.87 -9.91
CA ASP A 163 -5.40 9.98 -11.05
C ASP A 163 -5.42 8.51 -10.63
N GLY A 164 -6.15 7.68 -11.40
CA GLY A 164 -6.35 6.26 -11.09
C GLY A 164 -7.28 5.97 -9.90
N SER A 165 -7.94 7.00 -9.34
CA SER A 165 -8.94 6.85 -8.28
C SER A 165 -10.24 6.24 -8.80
N SER A 166 -10.90 5.41 -7.97
CA SER A 166 -12.28 4.93 -8.19
C SER A 166 -13.32 6.04 -8.11
N THR A 167 -12.98 7.19 -7.54
CA THR A 167 -13.81 8.40 -7.48
C THR A 167 -14.14 8.95 -8.88
N ILE A 168 -13.22 8.84 -9.85
CA ILE A 168 -13.38 9.40 -11.20
C ILE A 168 -14.67 8.92 -11.90
N PRO A 169 -14.92 7.61 -12.06
CA PRO A 169 -16.15 7.13 -12.70
C PRO A 169 -17.41 7.54 -11.95
N THR A 170 -17.38 7.58 -10.62
CA THR A 170 -18.52 8.00 -9.78
C THR A 170 -18.87 9.45 -10.05
N VAL A 171 -17.88 10.35 -10.02
CA VAL A 171 -18.11 11.78 -10.26
C VAL A 171 -18.55 12.01 -11.71
N ARG A 172 -17.94 11.36 -12.71
CA ARG A 172 -18.38 11.48 -14.11
C ARG A 172 -19.81 11.03 -14.34
N TYR A 173 -20.25 9.99 -13.64
CA TYR A 173 -21.62 9.48 -13.76
C TYR A 173 -22.66 10.42 -13.13
N LEU A 174 -22.37 10.96 -11.95
CA LEU A 174 -23.31 11.81 -11.20
C LEU A 174 -23.25 13.27 -11.59
N LEU A 175 -22.09 13.74 -12.08
CA LEU A 175 -21.84 15.13 -12.49
C LEU A 175 -21.21 15.16 -13.89
N PRO A 176 -21.95 14.75 -14.94
CA PRO A 176 -21.38 14.63 -16.29
C PRO A 176 -20.92 15.98 -16.89
N SER A 177 -21.47 17.11 -16.41
CA SER A 177 -21.07 18.45 -16.81
C SER A 177 -19.88 19.03 -16.03
N ALA A 178 -19.45 18.40 -14.92
CA ALA A 178 -18.30 18.86 -14.17
C ALA A 178 -17.00 18.66 -14.95
N ARG A 179 -16.06 19.59 -14.77
CA ARG A 179 -14.74 19.53 -15.39
C ARG A 179 -13.76 18.85 -14.41
N LEU A 180 -13.46 17.57 -14.64
CA LEU A 180 -12.50 16.86 -13.79
C LEU A 180 -11.07 17.27 -14.13
N ILE A 181 -10.31 17.60 -13.10
CA ILE A 181 -8.88 17.94 -13.16
C ILE A 181 -8.12 16.84 -12.44
N GLY A 182 -7.33 16.07 -13.21
CA GLY A 182 -6.46 15.03 -12.65
C GLY A 182 -5.34 15.64 -11.82
N VAL A 183 -5.10 15.08 -10.65
CA VAL A 183 -3.95 15.40 -9.79
C VAL A 183 -3.23 14.11 -9.39
N ASN A 184 -1.90 14.19 -9.18
CA ASN A 184 -1.10 13.03 -8.85
C ASN A 184 -1.04 12.72 -7.34
N SER A 185 -1.50 13.65 -6.50
CA SER A 185 -1.44 13.52 -5.03
C SER A 185 -2.48 14.40 -4.33
N TYR A 186 -2.74 14.10 -3.05
CA TYR A 186 -3.57 14.94 -2.18
C TYR A 186 -2.96 16.34 -1.97
N THR A 187 -1.63 16.42 -1.86
CA THR A 187 -0.92 17.70 -1.75
C THR A 187 -1.12 18.56 -2.99
N GLN A 188 -1.12 17.97 -4.19
CA GLN A 188 -1.40 18.72 -5.41
C GLN A 188 -2.87 19.16 -5.47
N ALA A 189 -3.82 18.31 -5.01
CA ALA A 189 -5.22 18.73 -4.90
C ALA A 189 -5.38 19.94 -3.99
N TYR A 190 -4.69 19.94 -2.84
CA TYR A 190 -4.66 21.10 -1.93
C TYR A 190 -4.13 22.36 -2.62
N SER A 191 -3.00 22.26 -3.29
CA SER A 191 -2.42 23.39 -4.01
C SER A 191 -3.37 23.96 -5.08
N PHE A 192 -4.11 23.09 -5.77
CA PHE A 192 -5.07 23.50 -6.80
C PHE A 192 -6.30 24.20 -6.22
N LEU A 193 -6.76 23.78 -5.05
CA LEU A 193 -7.84 24.44 -4.33
C LEU A 193 -7.39 25.80 -3.77
N GLU A 194 -6.18 25.89 -3.21
CA GLU A 194 -5.63 27.15 -2.70
C GLU A 194 -5.39 28.17 -3.82
N ALA A 195 -4.93 27.70 -4.97
CA ALA A 195 -4.71 28.54 -6.16
C ALA A 195 -6.01 28.85 -6.95
N ASN A 196 -7.18 28.40 -6.49
CA ASN A 196 -8.44 28.47 -7.22
C ASN A 196 -8.36 27.88 -8.65
N THR A 197 -7.49 26.93 -8.89
CA THR A 197 -7.41 26.16 -10.14
C THR A 197 -8.51 25.09 -10.17
N ALA A 198 -8.90 24.57 -9.01
CA ALA A 198 -10.08 23.72 -8.81
C ALA A 198 -11.05 24.39 -7.81
N ASP A 199 -12.34 24.15 -7.98
CA ASP A 199 -13.41 24.70 -7.13
C ASP A 199 -13.77 23.73 -5.99
N ALA A 200 -13.47 22.43 -6.19
CA ALA A 200 -13.73 21.36 -5.24
C ALA A 200 -12.71 20.22 -5.43
N PHE A 201 -12.65 19.35 -4.44
CA PHE A 201 -11.89 18.09 -4.52
C PHE A 201 -12.81 16.93 -4.17
N ALA A 202 -12.84 15.92 -5.02
CA ALA A 202 -13.58 14.68 -4.79
C ALA A 202 -12.62 13.53 -4.50
N ALA A 203 -12.88 12.82 -3.40
CA ALA A 203 -12.12 11.66 -2.95
C ALA A 203 -12.97 10.78 -2.03
N ASP A 204 -12.37 9.73 -1.49
CA ASP A 204 -13.01 8.87 -0.52
C ASP A 204 -13.35 9.65 0.76
N ALA A 205 -14.52 9.40 1.35
CA ALA A 205 -15.00 10.12 2.53
C ALA A 205 -14.06 9.97 3.73
N SER A 206 -13.41 8.82 3.88
CA SER A 206 -12.39 8.59 4.90
C SER A 206 -11.20 9.56 4.76
N VAL A 207 -10.75 9.80 3.53
CA VAL A 207 -9.68 10.75 3.20
C VAL A 207 -10.14 12.17 3.51
N LEU A 208 -11.34 12.54 3.07
CA LEU A 208 -11.86 13.89 3.25
C LEU A 208 -12.23 14.20 4.70
N THR A 209 -12.53 13.19 5.51
CA THR A 209 -12.65 13.34 6.97
C THR A 209 -11.33 13.81 7.59
N GLY A 210 -10.21 13.19 7.24
CA GLY A 210 -8.89 13.68 7.66
C GLY A 210 -8.55 15.05 7.11
N TRP A 211 -8.97 15.32 5.87
CA TRP A 211 -8.76 16.61 5.22
C TRP A 211 -9.39 17.78 5.98
N ILE A 212 -10.69 17.68 6.34
CA ILE A 212 -11.37 18.77 7.07
C ILE A 212 -10.86 18.94 8.52
N GLN A 213 -10.27 17.89 9.10
CA GLN A 213 -9.60 17.99 10.41
C GLN A 213 -8.28 18.78 10.29
N GLU A 214 -7.56 18.62 9.18
CA GLU A 214 -6.29 19.31 8.93
C GLU A 214 -6.50 20.72 8.37
N TYR A 215 -7.56 20.91 7.57
CA TYR A 215 -7.88 22.17 6.89
C TYR A 215 -9.32 22.61 7.19
N PRO A 216 -9.58 23.25 8.35
CA PRO A 216 -10.93 23.60 8.81
C PRO A 216 -11.68 24.60 7.93
N GLN A 217 -10.98 25.29 7.01
CA GLN A 217 -11.61 26.19 6.02
C GLN A 217 -12.40 25.44 4.93
N TYR A 218 -12.18 24.14 4.81
CA TYR A 218 -12.95 23.29 3.90
C TYR A 218 -14.15 22.68 4.61
N ARG A 219 -15.17 22.40 3.85
CA ARG A 219 -16.34 21.67 4.32
C ARG A 219 -16.64 20.48 3.43
N LEU A 220 -17.08 19.43 4.04
CA LEU A 220 -17.53 18.22 3.38
C LEU A 220 -18.98 18.42 2.93
N LEU A 221 -19.29 18.06 1.69
CA LEU A 221 -20.67 17.95 1.25
C LEU A 221 -21.37 16.86 2.05
N PRO A 222 -22.60 17.08 2.57
CA PRO A 222 -23.24 16.11 3.49
C PRO A 222 -23.67 14.80 2.81
N THR A 223 -23.63 14.74 1.48
CA THR A 223 -24.07 13.59 0.69
C THR A 223 -22.89 12.76 0.22
N LEU A 224 -22.87 11.47 0.56
CA LEU A 224 -21.97 10.51 -0.08
C LEU A 224 -22.49 10.14 -1.47
N LEU A 225 -21.59 10.08 -2.44
CA LEU A 225 -21.90 9.80 -3.83
C LEU A 225 -21.89 8.32 -4.17
N SER A 226 -21.25 7.50 -3.34
CA SER A 226 -21.16 6.03 -3.49
C SER A 226 -20.99 5.35 -2.15
N ALA A 227 -21.10 4.02 -2.14
CA ALA A 227 -20.67 3.15 -1.05
C ALA A 227 -19.80 2.04 -1.67
N GLU A 228 -18.55 1.97 -1.29
CA GLU A 228 -17.55 1.14 -1.94
C GLU A 228 -16.76 0.33 -0.92
N PRO A 229 -16.56 -0.98 -1.16
CA PRO A 229 -15.77 -1.81 -0.27
C PRO A 229 -14.27 -1.53 -0.43
N ILE A 230 -13.59 -1.35 0.70
CA ILE A 230 -12.14 -1.24 0.80
C ILE A 230 -11.60 -2.56 1.34
N ALA A 231 -10.62 -3.15 0.65
CA ALA A 231 -10.11 -4.46 0.98
C ALA A 231 -8.57 -4.54 0.92
N VAL A 232 -8.02 -5.56 1.58
CA VAL A 232 -6.60 -5.91 1.47
C VAL A 232 -6.36 -6.49 0.08
N VAL A 233 -5.32 -6.01 -0.60
CA VAL A 233 -4.89 -6.53 -1.90
C VAL A 233 -3.79 -7.56 -1.71
N MET A 234 -3.89 -8.64 -2.48
CA MET A 234 -2.95 -9.77 -2.47
C MET A 234 -2.58 -10.17 -3.89
N PRO A 235 -1.41 -10.78 -4.10
CA PRO A 235 -1.06 -11.35 -5.40
C PRO A 235 -2.02 -12.48 -5.77
N LYS A 236 -2.29 -12.62 -7.08
CA LYS A 236 -3.03 -13.76 -7.64
C LYS A 236 -2.14 -14.98 -7.80
N GLY A 237 -2.74 -16.14 -7.59
CA GLY A 237 -2.10 -17.43 -7.83
C GLY A 237 -2.39 -18.45 -6.75
N LEU A 238 -2.33 -19.73 -7.11
CA LEU A 238 -2.61 -20.83 -6.19
C LEU A 238 -1.64 -20.88 -5.01
N GLN A 239 -0.39 -20.47 -5.20
CA GLN A 239 0.64 -20.40 -4.16
C GLN A 239 0.28 -19.42 -3.04
N TYR A 240 -0.57 -18.41 -3.30
CA TYR A 240 -1.00 -17.43 -2.30
C TYR A 240 -2.32 -17.79 -1.61
N ASN A 241 -2.96 -18.91 -1.99
CA ASN A 241 -4.26 -19.31 -1.44
C ASN A 241 -4.25 -19.41 0.10
N ALA A 242 -3.21 -19.99 0.67
CA ALA A 242 -3.11 -20.14 2.12
C ALA A 242 -3.03 -18.78 2.83
N LEU A 243 -2.26 -17.81 2.30
CA LEU A 243 -2.21 -16.44 2.81
C LEU A 243 -3.58 -15.77 2.70
N ARG A 244 -4.24 -15.87 1.53
CA ARG A 244 -5.57 -15.30 1.28
C ARG A 244 -6.62 -15.84 2.26
N GLN A 245 -6.62 -17.14 2.50
CA GLN A 245 -7.55 -17.77 3.46
C GLN A 245 -7.33 -17.22 4.89
N LEU A 246 -6.08 -17.10 5.34
CA LEU A 246 -5.77 -16.55 6.66
C LEU A 246 -6.18 -15.09 6.79
N VAL A 247 -5.90 -14.26 5.78
CA VAL A 247 -6.31 -12.85 5.76
C VAL A 247 -7.84 -12.74 5.79
N ASN A 248 -8.56 -13.51 4.97
CA ASN A 248 -10.02 -13.52 4.96
C ASN A 248 -10.60 -13.97 6.30
N ALA A 249 -10.08 -15.04 6.89
CA ALA A 249 -10.51 -15.52 8.21
C ALA A 249 -10.25 -14.47 9.30
N ALA A 250 -9.13 -13.74 9.22
CA ALA A 250 -8.80 -12.66 10.13
C ALA A 250 -9.80 -11.50 10.00
N ILE A 251 -10.05 -11.01 8.78
CA ILE A 251 -11.01 -9.92 8.53
C ILE A 251 -12.42 -10.32 8.99
N ALA A 252 -12.89 -11.52 8.65
CA ALA A 252 -14.19 -12.02 9.10
C ALA A 252 -14.31 -12.04 10.63
N ARG A 253 -13.28 -12.52 11.33
CA ARG A 253 -13.22 -12.52 12.79
C ARG A 253 -13.21 -11.10 13.36
N TYR A 254 -12.43 -10.16 12.80
CA TYR A 254 -12.39 -8.77 13.26
C TYR A 254 -13.73 -8.06 13.07
N THR A 255 -14.45 -8.37 11.99
CA THR A 255 -15.81 -7.88 11.74
C THR A 255 -16.78 -8.45 12.80
N ALA A 256 -16.78 -9.76 13.02
CA ALA A 256 -17.66 -10.41 13.98
C ALA A 256 -17.42 -9.95 15.43
N GLN A 257 -16.18 -9.62 15.78
CA GLN A 257 -15.79 -9.07 17.09
C GLN A 257 -16.07 -7.57 17.24
N GLY A 258 -16.53 -6.88 16.19
CA GLY A 258 -16.71 -5.42 16.18
C GLY A 258 -15.41 -4.62 16.25
N TRP A 259 -14.25 -5.28 16.11
CA TRP A 259 -12.96 -4.62 16.24
C TRP A 259 -12.71 -3.60 15.14
N LEU A 260 -13.09 -3.91 13.90
CA LEU A 260 -12.93 -2.97 12.78
C LEU A 260 -13.73 -1.68 13.02
N GLN A 261 -14.98 -1.80 13.52
CA GLN A 261 -15.82 -0.64 13.84
C GLN A 261 -15.23 0.18 15.00
N GLN A 262 -14.78 -0.48 16.08
CA GLN A 262 -14.16 0.18 17.22
C GLN A 262 -12.89 0.91 16.80
N ARG A 263 -12.07 0.30 15.92
CA ARG A 263 -10.84 0.91 15.42
C ARG A 263 -11.11 2.08 14.48
N ALA A 264 -12.10 1.94 13.58
CA ALA A 264 -12.56 3.04 12.72
C ALA A 264 -13.04 4.24 13.57
N ALA A 265 -13.87 4.00 14.58
CA ALA A 265 -14.32 5.03 15.50
C ALA A 265 -13.16 5.70 16.27
N TYR A 266 -12.21 4.91 16.76
CA TYR A 266 -11.01 5.43 17.44
C TYR A 266 -10.23 6.41 16.57
N TRP A 267 -10.14 6.15 15.27
CA TRP A 267 -9.47 7.02 14.30
C TRP A 267 -10.37 8.11 13.72
N GLY A 268 -11.63 8.22 14.18
CA GLY A 268 -12.58 9.24 13.72
C GLY A 268 -13.14 8.99 12.32
N LEU A 269 -13.05 7.76 11.82
CA LEU A 269 -13.64 7.38 10.55
C LEU A 269 -15.17 7.27 10.67
N PRO A 270 -15.95 7.62 9.63
CA PRO A 270 -17.39 7.42 9.60
C PRO A 270 -17.75 5.94 9.79
N ILE A 271 -18.69 5.65 10.71
CA ILE A 271 -19.03 4.26 11.06
C ILE A 271 -20.06 3.65 10.08
N ASN A 272 -20.81 4.48 9.35
CA ASN A 272 -21.78 4.03 8.35
C ASN A 272 -21.88 5.04 7.19
N PRO A 273 -21.30 4.79 6.03
CA PRO A 273 -21.59 5.55 4.83
C PRO A 273 -22.93 5.08 4.20
N THR A 274 -24.05 5.15 4.93
CA THR A 274 -25.35 4.68 4.44
C THR A 274 -26.28 5.84 4.10
N ARG A 275 -25.94 6.65 3.11
CA ARG A 275 -26.93 7.37 2.29
C ARG A 275 -26.40 7.55 0.88
N ILE A 276 -26.65 6.53 0.05
CA ILE A 276 -26.64 6.71 -1.40
C ILE A 276 -27.93 7.49 -1.71
N PRO A 277 -27.85 8.64 -2.40
CA PRO A 277 -29.04 9.32 -2.88
C PRO A 277 -29.77 8.37 -3.82
N SER A 278 -31.04 8.05 -3.51
CA SER A 278 -31.94 7.53 -4.54
C SER A 278 -32.00 8.55 -5.66
N LYS A 279 -31.90 8.11 -6.91
CA LYS A 279 -32.22 8.95 -8.07
C LYS A 279 -33.62 9.51 -7.87
N GLU A 280 -33.73 10.82 -7.64
CA GLU A 280 -34.93 11.58 -7.93
C GLU A 280 -34.94 11.98 -9.40
#